data_dfdbbfd5c7eea198b890998b3e7c219b
#
_entry.id   dfdbbfd5c7eea198b890998b3e7c219b
#
_cell.length_a   1.000
_cell.length_b   1.000
_cell.length_c   1.000
_cell.angle_alpha   90.00
_cell.angle_beta   90.00
_cell.angle_gamma   90.00
#
_symmetry.space_group_name_H-M   'P 1'
#
loop_
_entity.id
_entity.type
_entity.pdbx_description
1 polymer ?
#
loop_
_entity_poly.entity_id
_entity_poly.type
_entity_poly.pdbx_seq_one_letter_code
_entity_poly.pdbx_strand_id
1 'polypeptide(L)'
;MSFRRKILKRFAEALDKWEGRLCDALWADLHKSYEEAYLTEISIIKAEVRTHLRKVKQWSKKRRMATPLKLFPSQSYIVKEPLGNALIIAPWNYPMQLLLNPLVGAISAGCTAVLKPSPYVPTV
;
A
#
# COMPACT_ATOMS: atom_id res chain seq x y z
N MET A 1 0.29 -13.91 -7.86
CA MET A 1 0.74 -13.77 -6.45
C MET A 1 2.23 -13.44 -6.34
N SER A 2 3.14 -14.14 -7.04
CA SER A 2 4.58 -13.85 -7.04
C SER A 2 4.89 -12.40 -7.47
N PHE A 3 4.22 -11.90 -8.51
CA PHE A 3 4.37 -10.54 -9.03
C PHE A 3 4.06 -9.47 -7.98
N ARG A 4 2.91 -9.54 -7.28
CA ARG A 4 2.53 -8.57 -6.23
C ARG A 4 3.58 -8.49 -5.12
N ARG A 5 4.08 -9.65 -4.66
CA ARG A 5 5.15 -9.70 -3.66
C ARG A 5 6.46 -9.11 -4.17
N LYS A 6 6.80 -9.33 -5.45
CA LYS A 6 7.99 -8.73 -6.07
C LYS A 6 7.89 -7.22 -6.09
N ILE A 7 6.73 -6.65 -6.46
CA ILE A 7 6.51 -5.20 -6.46
C ILE A 7 6.60 -4.63 -5.04
N LEU A 8 5.94 -5.27 -4.05
CA LEU A 8 6.03 -4.83 -2.65
C LEU A 8 7.45 -4.87 -2.10
N LYS A 9 8.27 -5.87 -2.48
CA LYS A 9 9.69 -5.90 -2.09
C LYS A 9 10.48 -4.75 -2.70
N ARG A 10 10.32 -4.51 -4.00
CA ARG A 10 10.96 -3.38 -4.69
C ARG A 10 10.53 -2.04 -4.10
N PHE A 11 9.27 -1.94 -3.70
CA PHE A 11 8.76 -0.74 -3.03
C PHE A 11 9.42 -0.54 -1.66
N ALA A 12 9.59 -1.60 -0.85
CA ALA A 12 10.33 -1.54 0.41
C ALA A 12 11.79 -1.10 0.19
N GLU A 13 12.49 -1.71 -0.78
CA GLU A 13 13.87 -1.36 -1.16
C GLU A 13 13.99 0.09 -1.62
N ALA A 14 12.99 0.58 -2.37
CA ALA A 14 12.93 1.98 -2.80
C ALA A 14 12.75 2.93 -1.60
N LEU A 15 11.86 2.61 -0.66
CA LEU A 15 11.68 3.41 0.57
C LEU A 15 12.98 3.49 1.39
N ASP A 16 13.68 2.37 1.54
CA ASP A 16 14.97 2.36 2.27
C ASP A 16 16.03 3.20 1.55
N LYS A 17 16.12 3.09 0.23
CA LYS A 17 17.09 3.83 -0.60
C LYS A 17 16.85 5.33 -0.60
N TRP A 18 15.59 5.76 -0.60
CA TRP A 18 15.21 7.15 -0.79
C TRP A 18 14.82 7.85 0.52
N GLU A 19 14.89 7.19 1.66
CA GLU A 19 14.47 7.70 2.97
C GLU A 19 15.00 9.09 3.27
N GLY A 20 16.31 9.31 3.15
CA GLY A 20 16.91 10.62 3.42
C GLY A 20 16.32 11.72 2.54
N ARG A 21 16.23 11.48 1.22
CA ARG A 21 15.66 12.47 0.28
C ARG A 21 14.18 12.73 0.51
N LEU A 22 13.44 11.71 0.95
CA LEU A 22 12.03 11.88 1.32
C LEU A 22 11.88 12.74 2.58
N CYS A 23 12.75 12.56 3.57
CA CYS A 23 12.78 13.42 4.75
C CYS A 23 13.22 14.86 4.39
N ASP A 24 14.20 15.03 3.51
CA ASP A 24 14.62 16.34 3.03
C ASP A 24 13.49 17.09 2.30
N ALA A 25 12.68 16.38 1.50
CA ALA A 25 11.51 16.95 0.84
C ALA A 25 10.43 17.37 1.85
N LEU A 26 10.18 16.57 2.88
CA LEU A 26 9.25 16.91 3.96
C LEU A 26 9.74 18.12 4.79
N TRP A 27 11.03 18.25 4.97
CA TRP A 27 11.61 19.46 5.57
C TRP A 27 11.42 20.68 4.68
N ALA A 28 11.69 20.56 3.37
CA ALA A 28 11.57 21.67 2.43
C ALA A 28 10.14 22.24 2.35
N ASP A 29 9.12 21.38 2.32
CA ASP A 29 7.73 21.79 2.17
C ASP A 29 7.02 22.08 3.49
N LEU A 30 7.33 21.34 4.57
CA LEU A 30 6.56 21.34 5.82
C LEU A 30 7.40 21.62 7.07
N HIS A 31 8.72 21.79 6.93
CA HIS A 31 9.67 21.98 8.04
C HIS A 31 9.60 20.85 9.11
N LYS A 32 9.22 19.65 8.69
CA LYS A 32 9.26 18.47 9.58
C LYS A 32 10.70 18.04 9.79
N SER A 33 11.13 17.91 11.07
CA SER A 33 12.44 17.35 11.35
C SER A 33 12.58 15.93 10.80
N TYR A 34 13.83 15.43 10.69
CA TYR A 34 14.06 14.06 10.22
C TYR A 34 13.32 13.05 11.11
N GLU A 35 13.41 13.23 12.42
CA GLU A 35 12.77 12.35 13.41
C GLU A 35 11.24 12.37 13.26
N GLU A 36 10.65 13.57 13.10
CA GLU A 36 9.21 13.71 12.90
C GLU A 36 8.77 13.08 11.60
N ALA A 37 9.43 13.39 10.48
CA ALA A 37 9.17 12.83 9.17
C ALA A 37 9.26 11.29 9.18
N TYR A 38 10.32 10.75 9.82
CA TYR A 38 10.50 9.31 9.95
C TYR A 38 9.41 8.68 10.80
N LEU A 39 9.14 9.20 12.00
CA LEU A 39 8.18 8.60 12.94
C LEU A 39 6.75 8.70 12.45
N THR A 40 6.36 9.83 11.87
CA THR A 40 4.96 10.08 11.51
C THR A 40 4.59 9.63 10.11
N GLU A 41 5.56 9.44 9.22
CA GLU A 41 5.29 9.07 7.82
C GLU A 41 6.08 7.82 7.38
N ILE A 42 7.41 7.90 7.32
CA ILE A 42 8.22 6.86 6.67
C ILE A 42 8.14 5.51 7.40
N SER A 43 8.25 5.51 8.73
CA SER A 43 8.19 4.28 9.53
C SER A 43 6.84 3.58 9.40
N ILE A 44 5.75 4.36 9.31
CA ILE A 44 4.38 3.85 9.16
C ILE A 44 4.22 3.17 7.80
N ILE A 45 4.71 3.79 6.70
CA ILE A 45 4.68 3.20 5.37
C ILE A 45 5.49 1.89 5.34
N LYS A 46 6.70 1.88 5.94
CA LYS A 46 7.53 0.68 6.04
C LYS A 46 6.84 -0.44 6.83
N ALA A 47 6.15 -0.11 7.92
CA ALA A 47 5.39 -1.07 8.71
C ALA A 47 4.23 -1.68 7.90
N GLU A 48 3.53 -0.85 7.12
CA GLU A 48 2.44 -1.28 6.24
C GLU A 48 2.95 -2.24 5.16
N VAL A 49 4.03 -1.89 4.45
CA VAL A 49 4.65 -2.76 3.44
C VAL A 49 5.04 -4.12 4.04
N ARG A 50 5.68 -4.13 5.23
CA ARG A 50 6.05 -5.37 5.93
C ARG A 50 4.83 -6.23 6.26
N THR A 51 3.74 -5.60 6.70
CA THR A 51 2.48 -6.29 7.01
C THR A 51 1.89 -6.93 5.75
N HIS A 52 1.85 -6.21 4.64
CA HIS A 52 1.35 -6.70 3.37
C HIS A 52 2.22 -7.83 2.80
N LEU A 53 3.55 -7.71 2.87
CA LEU A 53 4.48 -8.78 2.46
C LEU A 53 4.25 -10.08 3.22
N ARG A 54 3.92 -10.01 4.52
CA ARG A 54 3.62 -11.19 5.35
C ARG A 54 2.25 -11.79 5.03
N LYS A 55 1.23 -10.95 4.82
CA LYS A 55 -0.17 -11.39 4.81
C LYS A 55 -0.81 -11.50 3.43
N VAL A 56 -0.26 -10.89 2.37
CA VAL A 56 -0.88 -10.84 1.03
C VAL A 56 -1.20 -12.24 0.47
N LYS A 57 -0.34 -13.25 0.74
CA LYS A 57 -0.60 -14.63 0.31
C LYS A 57 -1.82 -15.23 1.01
N GLN A 58 -2.00 -14.95 2.30
CA GLN A 58 -3.15 -15.42 3.09
C GLN A 58 -4.42 -14.71 2.63
N TRP A 59 -4.38 -13.39 2.46
CA TRP A 59 -5.53 -12.60 2.05
C TRP A 59 -6.06 -12.94 0.66
N SER A 60 -5.19 -13.43 -0.22
CA SER A 60 -5.56 -13.80 -1.60
C SER A 60 -6.05 -15.24 -1.74
N LYS A 61 -6.10 -16.02 -0.65
CA LYS A 61 -6.62 -17.38 -0.71
C LYS A 61 -8.13 -17.40 -0.93
N LYS A 62 -8.59 -18.34 -1.74
CA LYS A 62 -10.01 -18.70 -1.82
C LYS A 62 -10.51 -19.12 -0.43
N ARG A 63 -11.68 -18.64 -0.05
CA ARG A 63 -12.32 -19.01 1.19
C ARG A 63 -13.48 -19.95 0.88
N ARG A 64 -13.41 -21.19 1.40
CA ARG A 64 -14.51 -22.14 1.28
C ARG A 64 -15.70 -21.67 2.10
N MET A 65 -16.89 -21.81 1.55
CA MET A 65 -18.15 -21.49 2.19
C MET A 65 -18.99 -22.77 2.33
N ALA A 66 -19.93 -22.76 3.28
CA ALA A 66 -20.92 -23.82 3.38
C ALA A 66 -21.75 -23.88 2.10
N THR A 67 -21.82 -25.08 1.51
CA THR A 67 -22.63 -25.32 0.31
C THR A 67 -23.92 -26.03 0.73
N PRO A 68 -25.11 -25.56 0.37
CA PRO A 68 -26.35 -26.25 0.66
C PRO A 68 -26.32 -27.68 0.11
N LEU A 69 -26.85 -28.64 0.89
CA LEU A 69 -26.84 -30.05 0.54
C LEU A 69 -27.51 -30.36 -0.80
N LYS A 70 -28.48 -29.53 -1.18
CA LYS A 70 -29.16 -29.61 -2.49
C LYS A 70 -28.24 -29.46 -3.69
N LEU A 71 -27.07 -28.84 -3.49
CA LEU A 71 -26.08 -28.58 -4.55
C LEU A 71 -24.94 -29.63 -4.54
N PHE A 72 -25.05 -30.68 -3.75
CA PHE A 72 -24.06 -31.76 -3.77
C PHE A 72 -23.97 -32.40 -5.17
N PRO A 73 -22.73 -32.64 -5.70
CA PRO A 73 -21.40 -32.55 -5.08
C PRO A 73 -20.68 -31.18 -5.30
N SER A 74 -21.37 -30.09 -5.57
CA SER A 74 -20.78 -28.77 -5.79
C SER A 74 -20.08 -28.23 -4.52
N GLN A 75 -19.14 -27.29 -4.75
CA GLN A 75 -18.41 -26.60 -3.69
C GLN A 75 -18.47 -25.09 -3.90
N SER A 76 -18.76 -24.36 -2.82
CA SER A 76 -18.87 -22.89 -2.87
C SER A 76 -17.61 -22.22 -2.32
N TYR A 77 -17.15 -21.15 -2.98
CA TYR A 77 -15.99 -20.39 -2.59
C TYR A 77 -16.23 -18.90 -2.74
N ILE A 78 -15.61 -18.10 -1.86
CA ILE A 78 -15.41 -16.68 -2.08
C ILE A 78 -14.02 -16.50 -2.70
N VAL A 79 -13.97 -15.86 -3.85
CA VAL A 79 -12.73 -15.46 -4.55
C VAL A 79 -12.65 -13.94 -4.52
N LYS A 80 -11.48 -13.41 -4.14
CA LYS A 80 -11.22 -11.96 -4.15
C LYS A 80 -10.56 -11.59 -5.46
N GLU A 81 -11.13 -10.64 -6.16
CA GLU A 81 -10.62 -10.11 -7.43
C GLU A 81 -10.22 -8.65 -7.28
N PRO A 82 -9.20 -8.17 -8.02
CA PRO A 82 -8.84 -6.76 -8.07
C PRO A 82 -9.98 -5.93 -8.68
N LEU A 83 -10.24 -4.74 -8.15
CA LEU A 83 -11.21 -3.79 -8.74
C LEU A 83 -10.71 -3.14 -10.06
N GLY A 84 -9.43 -3.33 -10.43
CA GLY A 84 -8.83 -2.73 -11.61
C GLY A 84 -7.97 -1.54 -11.26
N ASN A 85 -8.46 -0.32 -11.46
CA ASN A 85 -7.71 0.92 -11.23
C ASN A 85 -8.17 1.61 -9.94
N ALA A 86 -7.22 2.15 -9.19
CA ALA A 86 -7.47 2.96 -8.00
C ALA A 86 -6.94 4.38 -8.24
N LEU A 87 -7.72 5.40 -7.89
CA LEU A 87 -7.26 6.78 -7.80
C LEU A 87 -6.98 7.09 -6.33
N ILE A 88 -5.77 7.56 -6.02
CA ILE A 88 -5.35 7.91 -4.67
C ILE A 88 -5.04 9.40 -4.65
N ILE A 89 -5.85 10.17 -3.92
CA ILE A 89 -5.69 11.61 -3.74
C ILE A 89 -5.26 11.85 -2.30
N ALA A 90 -4.08 12.44 -2.12
CA ALA A 90 -3.52 12.71 -0.80
C ALA A 90 -3.60 14.20 -0.43
N PRO A 91 -3.85 14.51 0.86
CA PRO A 91 -3.74 15.86 1.40
C PRO A 91 -2.28 16.25 1.64
N TRP A 92 -2.06 17.47 2.13
CA TRP A 92 -0.73 18.06 2.32
C TRP A 92 -0.11 17.80 3.71
N ASN A 93 -0.91 17.47 4.73
CA ASN A 93 -0.44 17.42 6.13
C ASN A 93 0.43 16.19 6.47
N TYR A 94 0.15 15.05 5.87
CA TYR A 94 0.96 13.82 5.90
C TYR A 94 1.05 13.26 4.48
N PRO A 95 1.72 13.97 3.57
CA PRO A 95 1.59 13.74 2.14
C PRO A 95 2.09 12.36 1.72
N MET A 96 3.22 11.91 2.26
CA MET A 96 3.79 10.62 1.92
C MET A 96 2.99 9.46 2.49
N GLN A 97 2.67 9.52 3.78
CA GLN A 97 1.91 8.46 4.44
C GLN A 97 0.55 8.25 3.79
N LEU A 98 -0.19 9.34 3.59
CA LEU A 98 -1.56 9.28 3.07
C LEU A 98 -1.63 8.98 1.56
N LEU A 99 -0.52 9.15 0.83
CA LEU A 99 -0.38 8.73 -0.55
C LEU A 99 0.05 7.26 -0.68
N LEU A 100 1.08 6.87 0.09
CA LEU A 100 1.77 5.60 -0.11
C LEU A 100 1.14 4.43 0.66
N ASN A 101 0.49 4.64 1.81
CA ASN A 101 -0.23 3.56 2.51
C ASN A 101 -1.38 2.99 1.67
N PRO A 102 -2.29 3.80 1.09
CA PRO A 102 -3.30 3.27 0.19
C PRO A 102 -2.72 2.62 -1.06
N LEU A 103 -1.57 3.12 -1.57
CA LEU A 103 -0.86 2.50 -2.69
C LEU A 103 -0.40 1.08 -2.37
N VAL A 104 0.14 0.85 -1.16
CA VAL A 104 0.52 -0.50 -0.69
C VAL A 104 -0.70 -1.43 -0.71
N GLY A 105 -1.86 -0.92 -0.26
CA GLY A 105 -3.14 -1.64 -0.31
C GLY A 105 -3.55 -1.99 -1.75
N ALA A 106 -3.52 -1.02 -2.66
CA ALA A 106 -3.87 -1.20 -4.07
C ALA A 106 -2.97 -2.24 -4.76
N ILE A 107 -1.64 -2.15 -4.58
CA ILE A 107 -0.67 -3.13 -5.10
C ILE A 107 -0.98 -4.53 -4.55
N SER A 108 -1.25 -4.65 -3.26
CA SER A 108 -1.56 -5.94 -2.62
C SER A 108 -2.86 -6.54 -3.11
N ALA A 109 -3.87 -5.71 -3.36
CA ALA A 109 -5.12 -6.14 -3.97
C ALA A 109 -4.93 -6.58 -5.43
N GLY A 110 -3.89 -6.09 -6.10
CA GLY A 110 -3.58 -6.36 -7.52
C GLY A 110 -4.16 -5.31 -8.45
N CYS A 111 -4.51 -4.14 -7.93
CA CYS A 111 -4.93 -2.99 -8.71
C CYS A 111 -3.72 -2.23 -9.27
N THR A 112 -3.92 -1.52 -10.36
CA THR A 112 -3.08 -0.40 -10.77
C THR A 112 -3.53 0.85 -10.01
N ALA A 113 -2.66 1.86 -9.89
CA ALA A 113 -3.00 3.07 -9.18
C ALA A 113 -2.54 4.32 -9.93
N VAL A 114 -3.38 5.35 -9.89
CA VAL A 114 -3.03 6.72 -10.28
C VAL A 114 -2.88 7.52 -9.00
N LEU A 115 -1.74 8.17 -8.82
CA LEU A 115 -1.42 8.96 -7.65
C LEU A 115 -1.60 10.44 -7.95
N LYS A 116 -2.32 11.14 -7.08
CA LYS A 116 -2.47 12.59 -7.13
C LYS A 116 -2.02 13.17 -5.79
N PRO A 117 -0.73 13.56 -5.66
CA PRO A 117 -0.25 14.28 -4.49
C PRO A 117 -0.89 15.67 -4.39
N SER A 118 -0.75 16.29 -3.23
CA SER A 118 -1.24 17.64 -3.00
C SER A 118 -0.35 18.65 -3.70
N PRO A 119 -0.92 19.69 -4.38
CA PRO A 119 -0.15 20.77 -4.98
C PRO A 119 0.50 21.70 -3.94
N TYR A 120 0.12 21.61 -2.66
CA TYR A 120 0.68 22.44 -1.58
C TYR A 120 2.02 21.90 -1.03
N VAL A 121 2.48 20.75 -1.48
CA VAL A 121 3.76 20.13 -1.11
C VAL A 121 4.48 19.66 -2.38
N PRO A 122 4.97 20.60 -3.18
CA PRO A 122 5.46 20.32 -4.53
C PRO A 122 6.80 19.57 -4.56
N THR A 123 7.57 19.57 -3.47
CA THR A 123 8.86 18.88 -3.37
C THR A 123 8.67 17.41 -2.97
N VAL A 124 7.63 17.12 -2.21
CA VAL A 124 7.21 15.78 -1.83
C VAL A 124 6.48 15.09 -2.97
#